data_cf1be1d6c52fdf9d16e77cf499d5762d
#
_entry.id   cf1be1d6c52fdf9d16e77cf499d5762d
#
_cell.length_a   1.000
_cell.length_b   1.000
_cell.length_c   1.000
_cell.angle_alpha   90.00
_cell.angle_beta   90.00
_cell.angle_gamma   90.00
#
_symmetry.space_group_name_H-M   'P 1'
#
loop_
_entity.id
_entity.type
_entity.pdbx_description
1 polymer ?
#
loop_
_entity_poly.entity_id
_entity_poly.type
_entity_poly.pdbx_seq_one_letter_code
_entity_poly.pdbx_strand_id
1 'polypeptide(L)'
;MKKNAKRYAVPAMAMAMAVAFACGVSAEDKNLEKVTFCLDWTPNTNHTGLYVAQAQGYYEEAGLDVEIVQPPENGAALMCAAGQAQFAIEAQDTMAASLALDDPLGITAVAAIIQHNTSGIISRAGDGIDTPAGLTGKTYSTWESPIELAMLENVVNGDGGDFSQVTLIPNDITDEPAALAANQTDAIWVFEGWGYINSEVEGIDCDYFNFSDVNPVFDYYTPVIIANNDYLAENPEQAKAFMEATAKGYEYAAEHPEEAADMLIAGDNTGSLKGAEELVKKSQEFLSAKYIDDADSWGVFDADRWNAFYGWLYENDLCEKDLTGIGFSNDYLPQ
;
A
#
# COMPACT_ATOMS: atom_id res chain seq x y z
N MET A 1 53.32 -21.21 85.28
CA MET A 1 53.32 -20.53 83.98
C MET A 1 51.85 -20.32 83.58
N LYS A 2 51.39 -19.11 83.70
CA LYS A 2 49.97 -18.74 83.44
C LYS A 2 49.86 -18.22 81.98
N LYS A 3 49.00 -18.82 81.16
CA LYS A 3 48.63 -18.31 79.83
C LYS A 3 47.31 -17.58 79.91
N ASN A 4 47.33 -16.28 79.63
CA ASN A 4 46.14 -15.41 79.54
C ASN A 4 45.43 -15.71 78.21
N ALA A 5 44.14 -16.01 78.27
CA ALA A 5 43.27 -16.05 77.10
C ALA A 5 42.46 -14.74 77.03
N LYS A 6 42.72 -13.95 75.96
CA LYS A 6 41.95 -12.77 75.63
C LYS A 6 40.64 -13.18 74.93
N ARG A 7 39.52 -12.79 75.52
CA ARG A 7 38.19 -12.90 74.90
C ARG A 7 38.00 -11.72 73.94
N TYR A 8 37.77 -12.00 72.68
CA TYR A 8 37.28 -11.01 71.71
C TYR A 8 35.77 -11.09 71.66
N ALA A 9 35.10 -9.98 71.91
CA ALA A 9 33.68 -9.78 71.72
C ALA A 9 33.41 -9.50 70.24
N VAL A 10 32.50 -10.28 69.63
CA VAL A 10 32.00 -10.05 68.25
C VAL A 10 30.72 -9.25 68.38
N PRO A 11 30.57 -8.09 67.73
CA PRO A 11 29.26 -7.41 67.67
C PRO A 11 28.34 -8.10 66.69
N ALA A 12 27.13 -8.43 67.17
CA ALA A 12 26.03 -8.96 66.35
C ALA A 12 25.55 -7.82 65.38
N MET A 13 25.80 -8.03 64.12
CA MET A 13 25.28 -7.17 63.05
C MET A 13 23.88 -7.67 62.66
N ALA A 14 22.85 -6.92 63.04
CA ALA A 14 21.47 -7.17 62.66
C ALA A 14 21.32 -6.97 61.16
N MET A 15 21.12 -8.04 60.39
CA MET A 15 20.84 -8.02 58.96
C MET A 15 19.34 -7.78 58.77
N ALA A 16 18.92 -6.55 58.46
CA ALA A 16 17.57 -6.25 58.02
C ALA A 16 17.35 -6.83 56.61
N MET A 17 16.59 -7.91 56.48
CA MET A 17 16.07 -8.39 55.20
C MET A 17 15.02 -7.40 54.73
N ALA A 18 15.36 -6.60 53.75
CA ALA A 18 14.38 -5.90 52.90
C ALA A 18 13.74 -6.94 51.99
N VAL A 19 12.49 -7.34 52.28
CA VAL A 19 11.67 -8.10 51.36
C VAL A 19 11.23 -7.12 50.25
N ALA A 20 11.90 -7.17 49.10
CA ALA A 20 11.42 -6.53 47.92
C ALA A 20 10.19 -7.32 47.42
N PHE A 21 9.01 -6.74 47.62
CA PHE A 21 7.82 -7.18 46.87
C PHE A 21 8.11 -6.85 45.38
N ALA A 22 8.59 -7.84 44.65
CA ALA A 22 8.46 -7.81 43.19
C ALA A 22 6.97 -7.96 42.88
N CYS A 23 6.30 -6.85 42.60
CA CYS A 23 5.06 -6.86 41.84
C CYS A 23 5.40 -7.50 40.50
N GLY A 24 5.20 -8.81 40.41
CA GLY A 24 5.10 -9.46 39.13
C GLY A 24 3.86 -8.87 38.45
N VAL A 25 4.08 -7.98 37.51
CA VAL A 25 3.08 -7.69 36.49
C VAL A 25 2.96 -9.00 35.74
N SER A 26 1.94 -9.78 36.06
CA SER A 26 1.46 -10.83 35.14
C SER A 26 1.17 -10.09 33.83
N ALA A 27 1.88 -10.41 32.77
CA ALA A 27 1.36 -10.18 31.44
C ALA A 27 0.00 -10.93 31.45
N GLU A 28 -1.09 -10.20 31.53
CA GLU A 28 -2.38 -10.74 31.15
C GLU A 28 -2.19 -11.24 29.73
N ASP A 29 -2.46 -12.51 29.47
CA ASP A 29 -2.63 -13.02 28.11
C ASP A 29 -3.78 -12.18 27.51
N LYS A 30 -3.44 -11.08 26.82
CA LYS A 30 -4.41 -10.31 26.07
C LYS A 30 -4.98 -11.28 25.04
N ASN A 31 -6.25 -11.57 25.14
CA ASN A 31 -6.96 -12.33 24.12
C ASN A 31 -7.15 -11.40 22.93
N LEU A 32 -6.12 -11.36 22.04
CA LEU A 32 -6.12 -10.51 20.86
C LEU A 32 -7.10 -11.07 19.84
N GLU A 33 -7.86 -10.18 19.19
CA GLU A 33 -8.73 -10.52 18.06
C GLU A 33 -7.89 -10.73 16.81
N LYS A 34 -8.10 -11.85 16.12
CA LYS A 34 -7.35 -12.14 14.90
C LYS A 34 -7.92 -11.38 13.71
N VAL A 35 -7.04 -10.71 12.99
CA VAL A 35 -7.33 -10.01 11.74
C VAL A 35 -6.33 -10.44 10.68
N THR A 36 -6.82 -10.95 9.56
CA THR A 36 -6.00 -11.24 8.39
C THR A 36 -6.08 -10.08 7.41
N PHE A 37 -4.93 -9.55 7.02
CA PHE A 37 -4.77 -8.54 5.99
C PHE A 37 -4.09 -9.13 4.76
N CYS A 38 -4.72 -9.06 3.58
CA CYS A 38 -4.17 -9.59 2.35
C CYS A 38 -3.57 -8.46 1.49
N LEU A 39 -2.28 -8.57 1.16
CA LEU A 39 -1.62 -7.65 0.23
C LEU A 39 -2.11 -7.89 -1.20
N ASP A 40 -1.90 -6.92 -2.09
CA ASP A 40 -2.16 -7.02 -3.53
C ASP A 40 -0.98 -7.61 -4.31
N TRP A 41 0.24 -7.43 -3.78
CA TRP A 41 1.50 -7.82 -4.41
C TRP A 41 2.52 -8.26 -3.35
N THR A 42 3.76 -8.55 -3.79
CA THR A 42 4.88 -8.69 -2.86
C THR A 42 5.06 -7.41 -2.03
N PRO A 43 5.58 -7.50 -0.78
CA PRO A 43 5.82 -6.33 0.05
C PRO A 43 6.53 -5.21 -0.71
N ASN A 44 5.99 -4.02 -0.63
CA ASN A 44 6.53 -2.79 -1.22
C ASN A 44 6.12 -1.58 -0.36
N THR A 45 6.51 -0.39 -0.76
CA THR A 45 6.32 0.80 0.05
C THR A 45 4.87 1.28 0.16
N ASN A 46 3.95 0.83 -0.68
CA ASN A 46 2.51 1.04 -0.42
C ASN A 46 2.05 0.33 0.86
N HIS A 47 2.76 -0.70 1.32
CA HIS A 47 2.42 -1.50 2.49
C HIS A 47 3.09 -1.03 3.78
N THR A 48 3.97 -0.03 3.72
CA THR A 48 4.85 0.36 4.84
C THR A 48 4.08 0.65 6.12
N GLY A 49 2.95 1.36 6.04
CA GLY A 49 2.17 1.70 7.24
C GLY A 49 1.67 0.47 8.01
N LEU A 50 1.37 -0.63 7.32
CA LEU A 50 0.96 -1.90 7.95
C LEU A 50 2.12 -2.51 8.75
N TYR A 51 3.31 -2.56 8.16
CA TYR A 51 4.52 -3.10 8.80
C TYR A 51 5.00 -2.21 9.94
N VAL A 52 4.87 -0.88 9.81
CA VAL A 52 5.12 0.07 10.90
C VAL A 52 4.14 -0.15 12.05
N ALA A 53 2.83 -0.25 11.77
CA ALA A 53 1.83 -0.50 12.80
C ALA A 53 2.10 -1.81 13.56
N GLN A 54 2.53 -2.84 12.86
CA GLN A 54 2.93 -4.11 13.45
C GLN A 54 4.23 -3.97 14.29
N ALA A 55 5.26 -3.36 13.73
CA ALA A 55 6.56 -3.20 14.40
C ALA A 55 6.50 -2.31 15.64
N GLN A 56 5.66 -1.27 15.61
CA GLN A 56 5.43 -0.34 16.73
C GLN A 56 4.44 -0.90 17.77
N GLY A 57 3.78 -2.03 17.49
CA GLY A 57 2.82 -2.66 18.39
C GLY A 57 1.45 -1.97 18.42
N TYR A 58 1.12 -1.11 17.47
CA TYR A 58 -0.16 -0.37 17.43
C TYR A 58 -1.36 -1.32 17.33
N TYR A 59 -1.23 -2.43 16.60
CA TYR A 59 -2.26 -3.47 16.53
C TYR A 59 -2.48 -4.18 17.86
N GLU A 60 -1.39 -4.56 18.56
CA GLU A 60 -1.49 -5.20 19.88
C GLU A 60 -2.08 -4.25 20.93
N GLU A 61 -1.75 -2.95 20.87
CA GLU A 61 -2.35 -1.92 21.71
C GLU A 61 -3.84 -1.77 21.46
N ALA A 62 -4.26 -1.92 20.19
CA ALA A 62 -5.67 -1.93 19.77
C ALA A 62 -6.39 -3.25 20.10
N GLY A 63 -5.70 -4.25 20.67
CA GLY A 63 -6.28 -5.55 21.00
C GLY A 63 -6.35 -6.53 19.83
N LEU A 64 -5.56 -6.30 18.78
CA LEU A 64 -5.59 -7.06 17.54
C LEU A 64 -4.29 -7.85 17.32
N ASP A 65 -4.43 -9.08 16.81
CA ASP A 65 -3.36 -9.94 16.29
C ASP A 65 -3.48 -9.96 14.76
N VAL A 66 -2.68 -9.09 14.11
CA VAL A 66 -2.79 -8.87 12.65
C VAL A 66 -1.78 -9.74 11.92
N GLU A 67 -2.30 -10.60 11.05
CA GLU A 67 -1.51 -11.43 10.12
C GLU A 67 -1.53 -10.81 8.72
N ILE A 68 -0.36 -10.39 8.22
CA ILE A 68 -0.19 -9.86 6.85
C ILE A 68 0.20 -11.02 5.94
N VAL A 69 -0.62 -11.27 4.91
CA VAL A 69 -0.44 -12.40 3.98
C VAL A 69 -0.31 -11.96 2.53
N GLN A 70 0.34 -12.79 1.73
CA GLN A 70 0.46 -12.60 0.29
C GLN A 70 -0.86 -12.91 -0.43
N PRO A 71 -1.15 -12.27 -1.58
CA PRO A 71 -2.33 -12.55 -2.37
C PRO A 71 -2.28 -13.98 -2.93
N PRO A 72 -3.42 -14.70 -2.92
CA PRO A 72 -3.55 -15.95 -3.66
C PRO A 72 -3.64 -15.68 -5.18
N GLU A 73 -3.53 -16.73 -6.01
CA GLU A 73 -3.61 -16.61 -7.48
C GLU A 73 -4.90 -15.93 -7.97
N ASN A 74 -6.00 -16.05 -7.23
CA ASN A 74 -7.28 -15.42 -7.57
C ASN A 74 -7.46 -14.00 -7.04
N GLY A 75 -6.43 -13.44 -6.43
CA GLY A 75 -6.37 -12.04 -6.00
C GLY A 75 -6.89 -11.76 -4.59
N ALA A 76 -6.49 -10.62 -4.06
CA ALA A 76 -6.79 -10.18 -2.69
C ALA A 76 -8.28 -9.86 -2.49
N ALA A 77 -8.93 -9.24 -3.48
CA ALA A 77 -10.34 -8.87 -3.41
C ALA A 77 -11.25 -10.09 -3.22
N LEU A 78 -11.00 -11.19 -3.94
CA LEU A 78 -11.80 -12.43 -3.77
C LEU A 78 -11.55 -13.08 -2.41
N MET A 79 -10.32 -13.06 -1.89
CA MET A 79 -10.00 -13.53 -0.56
C MET A 79 -10.73 -12.74 0.52
N CYS A 80 -10.77 -11.42 0.38
CA CYS A 80 -11.49 -10.50 1.25
C CYS A 80 -13.01 -10.74 1.18
N ALA A 81 -13.58 -10.77 -0.03
CA ALA A 81 -15.01 -11.01 -0.23
C ALA A 81 -15.48 -12.35 0.35
N ALA A 82 -14.63 -13.38 0.30
CA ALA A 82 -14.91 -14.70 0.87
C ALA A 82 -14.78 -14.75 2.41
N GLY A 83 -14.42 -13.64 3.08
CA GLY A 83 -14.20 -13.57 4.53
C GLY A 83 -12.95 -14.30 5.02
N GLN A 84 -12.04 -14.69 4.11
CA GLN A 84 -10.76 -15.32 4.45
C GLN A 84 -9.70 -14.28 4.87
N ALA A 85 -9.89 -13.04 4.47
CA ALA A 85 -9.22 -11.86 5.00
C ALA A 85 -10.29 -10.84 5.39
N GLN A 86 -10.08 -10.11 6.49
CA GLN A 86 -10.97 -9.05 6.93
C GLN A 86 -10.75 -7.78 6.12
N PHE A 87 -9.48 -7.54 5.77
CA PHE A 87 -9.05 -6.42 4.95
C PHE A 87 -8.09 -6.91 3.86
N ALA A 88 -8.02 -6.15 2.77
CA ALA A 88 -7.07 -6.40 1.70
C ALA A 88 -6.70 -5.10 0.97
N ILE A 89 -5.76 -5.18 0.05
CA ILE A 89 -5.45 -4.09 -0.87
C ILE A 89 -6.10 -4.36 -2.22
N GLU A 90 -6.61 -3.30 -2.83
CA GLU A 90 -7.19 -3.29 -4.17
C GLU A 90 -6.97 -1.91 -4.81
N ALA A 91 -7.41 -1.72 -6.04
CA ALA A 91 -7.39 -0.43 -6.72
C ALA A 91 -8.81 -0.04 -7.17
N GLN A 92 -9.09 1.26 -7.25
CA GLN A 92 -10.42 1.74 -7.61
C GLN A 92 -10.86 1.28 -9.00
N ASP A 93 -9.94 1.23 -9.97
CA ASP A 93 -10.21 0.79 -11.34
C ASP A 93 -10.57 -0.70 -11.41
N THR A 94 -9.87 -1.56 -10.70
CA THR A 94 -10.14 -3.00 -10.66
C THR A 94 -11.43 -3.33 -9.89
N MET A 95 -11.77 -2.54 -8.86
CA MET A 95 -13.05 -2.65 -8.14
C MET A 95 -14.24 -2.41 -9.06
N ALA A 96 -14.12 -1.59 -10.09
CA ALA A 96 -15.22 -1.24 -10.99
C ALA A 96 -15.90 -2.48 -11.60
N ALA A 97 -15.12 -3.46 -12.05
CA ALA A 97 -15.65 -4.69 -12.64
C ALA A 97 -16.51 -5.48 -11.64
N SER A 98 -16.08 -5.55 -10.39
CA SER A 98 -16.80 -6.22 -9.30
C SER A 98 -18.08 -5.48 -8.91
N LEU A 99 -18.02 -4.16 -8.75
CA LEU A 99 -19.16 -3.32 -8.35
C LEU A 99 -20.24 -3.28 -9.44
N ALA A 100 -19.87 -3.47 -10.69
CA ALA A 100 -20.80 -3.50 -11.83
C ALA A 100 -21.61 -4.80 -11.94
N LEU A 101 -21.25 -5.87 -11.23
CA LEU A 101 -22.00 -7.12 -11.24
C LEU A 101 -23.42 -6.95 -10.68
N ASP A 102 -24.34 -7.86 -11.05
CA ASP A 102 -25.69 -7.90 -10.46
C ASP A 102 -25.65 -8.33 -8.99
N ASP A 103 -24.67 -9.15 -8.63
CA ASP A 103 -24.33 -9.56 -7.26
C ASP A 103 -22.85 -9.15 -7.02
N PRO A 104 -22.60 -7.90 -6.59
CA PRO A 104 -21.25 -7.41 -6.39
C PRO A 104 -20.50 -8.19 -5.31
N LEU A 105 -19.18 -8.21 -5.39
CA LEU A 105 -18.37 -8.68 -4.28
C LEU A 105 -18.68 -7.85 -3.02
N GLY A 106 -18.85 -8.53 -1.89
CA GLY A 106 -19.16 -7.91 -0.61
C GLY A 106 -17.97 -7.18 0.01
N ILE A 107 -17.42 -6.19 -0.69
CA ILE A 107 -16.26 -5.40 -0.28
C ILE A 107 -16.55 -3.89 -0.37
N THR A 108 -15.88 -3.12 0.48
CA THR A 108 -15.94 -1.65 0.50
C THR A 108 -14.54 -1.09 0.70
N ALA A 109 -14.13 -0.10 -0.08
CA ALA A 109 -12.90 0.65 0.16
C ALA A 109 -13.05 1.52 1.41
N VAL A 110 -12.12 1.39 2.36
CA VAL A 110 -12.18 2.03 3.69
C VAL A 110 -11.03 2.99 3.95
N ALA A 111 -9.99 3.01 3.11
CA ALA A 111 -8.94 4.03 3.12
C ALA A 111 -8.21 4.11 1.79
N ALA A 112 -7.83 5.31 1.38
CA ALA A 112 -6.81 5.57 0.37
C ALA A 112 -5.42 5.37 0.98
N ILE A 113 -4.56 4.55 0.36
CA ILE A 113 -3.19 4.37 0.84
C ILE A 113 -2.35 5.60 0.50
N ILE A 114 -2.44 6.09 -0.72
CA ILE A 114 -1.89 7.37 -1.17
C ILE A 114 -3.01 8.25 -1.71
N GLN A 115 -2.84 9.57 -1.63
CA GLN A 115 -3.92 10.48 -1.97
C GLN A 115 -4.08 10.71 -3.48
N HIS A 116 -2.99 10.71 -4.23
CA HIS A 116 -3.02 10.96 -5.68
C HIS A 116 -2.46 9.78 -6.45
N ASN A 117 -3.00 9.55 -7.64
CA ASN A 117 -2.50 8.52 -8.54
C ASN A 117 -1.09 8.85 -9.03
N THR A 118 -0.15 7.98 -8.74
CA THR A 118 1.24 8.08 -9.19
C THR A 118 1.56 7.16 -10.36
N SER A 119 0.53 6.64 -11.05
CA SER A 119 0.74 5.82 -12.23
C SER A 119 0.99 6.65 -13.49
N GLY A 120 1.81 6.11 -14.36
CA GLY A 120 2.21 6.76 -15.60
C GLY A 120 2.97 5.82 -16.50
N ILE A 121 3.59 6.38 -17.52
CA ILE A 121 4.36 5.62 -18.49
C ILE A 121 5.84 5.97 -18.35
N ILE A 122 6.70 4.95 -18.30
CA ILE A 122 8.14 5.09 -18.50
C ILE A 122 8.56 4.63 -19.89
N SER A 123 9.58 5.27 -20.40
CA SER A 123 10.28 4.90 -21.63
C SER A 123 11.77 5.21 -21.49
N ARG A 124 12.61 4.70 -22.40
CA ARG A 124 14.02 5.09 -22.44
C ARG A 124 14.15 6.59 -22.76
N ALA A 125 14.98 7.28 -21.98
CA ALA A 125 15.22 8.70 -22.20
C ALA A 125 15.71 8.99 -23.62
N GLY A 126 15.10 9.99 -24.25
CA GLY A 126 15.43 10.43 -25.60
C GLY A 126 14.79 9.61 -26.73
N ASP A 127 13.95 8.62 -26.45
CA ASP A 127 13.19 7.89 -27.46
C ASP A 127 11.96 8.67 -27.95
N GLY A 128 11.72 9.86 -27.40
CA GLY A 128 10.66 10.79 -27.80
C GLY A 128 9.28 10.42 -27.25
N ILE A 129 9.24 9.73 -26.10
CA ILE A 129 8.02 9.39 -25.35
C ILE A 129 8.02 10.16 -24.01
N ASP A 130 8.32 11.44 -24.06
CA ASP A 130 8.25 12.37 -22.94
C ASP A 130 6.84 12.94 -22.72
N THR A 131 5.94 12.72 -23.68
CA THR A 131 4.51 12.99 -23.61
C THR A 131 3.71 11.85 -24.22
N PRO A 132 2.38 11.73 -23.94
CA PRO A 132 1.56 10.66 -24.50
C PRO A 132 1.58 10.55 -26.02
N ALA A 133 1.62 11.68 -26.75
CA ALA A 133 1.70 11.69 -28.22
C ALA A 133 2.91 10.94 -28.77
N GLY A 134 4.00 10.89 -28.00
CA GLY A 134 5.24 10.16 -28.34
C GLY A 134 5.07 8.65 -28.49
N LEU A 135 4.00 8.07 -27.96
CA LEU A 135 3.68 6.64 -28.12
C LEU A 135 3.25 6.29 -29.57
N THR A 136 2.88 7.26 -30.39
CA THR A 136 2.49 7.01 -31.81
C THR A 136 3.59 6.26 -32.55
N GLY A 137 3.27 5.07 -33.06
CA GLY A 137 4.20 4.20 -33.81
C GLY A 137 5.21 3.44 -32.94
N LYS A 138 5.06 3.46 -31.62
CA LYS A 138 5.90 2.77 -30.63
C LYS A 138 5.25 1.46 -30.17
N THR A 139 6.03 0.66 -29.44
CA THR A 139 5.56 -0.53 -28.76
C THR A 139 5.25 -0.24 -27.29
N TYR A 140 4.14 -0.78 -26.81
CA TYR A 140 3.71 -0.65 -25.42
C TYR A 140 3.42 -2.05 -24.85
N SER A 141 3.97 -2.35 -23.66
CA SER A 141 3.64 -3.55 -22.90
C SER A 141 2.31 -3.38 -22.18
N THR A 142 1.35 -4.26 -22.46
CA THR A 142 -0.04 -4.15 -21.98
C THR A 142 -0.47 -5.38 -21.20
N TRP A 143 -1.31 -5.17 -20.17
CA TRP A 143 -2.07 -6.23 -19.48
C TRP A 143 -3.38 -6.59 -20.19
N GLU A 144 -3.68 -5.93 -21.32
CA GLU A 144 -4.93 -6.10 -22.09
C GLU A 144 -6.21 -5.75 -21.29
N SER A 145 -6.08 -4.94 -20.21
CA SER A 145 -7.23 -4.44 -19.49
C SER A 145 -7.99 -3.41 -20.33
N PRO A 146 -9.32 -3.51 -20.47
CA PRO A 146 -10.11 -2.51 -21.19
C PRO A 146 -9.95 -1.09 -20.64
N ILE A 147 -9.84 -0.94 -19.31
CA ILE A 147 -9.67 0.36 -18.66
C ILE A 147 -8.28 0.93 -18.96
N GLU A 148 -7.22 0.12 -18.82
CA GLU A 148 -5.86 0.49 -19.17
C GLU A 148 -5.77 1.03 -20.61
N LEU A 149 -6.30 0.27 -21.57
CA LEU A 149 -6.26 0.63 -22.99
C LEU A 149 -7.06 1.90 -23.28
N ALA A 150 -8.23 2.06 -22.67
CA ALA A 150 -9.06 3.25 -22.83
C ALA A 150 -8.40 4.51 -22.22
N MET A 151 -7.74 4.38 -21.06
CA MET A 151 -6.97 5.47 -20.48
C MET A 151 -5.82 5.86 -21.39
N LEU A 152 -5.06 4.88 -21.90
CA LEU A 152 -3.94 5.11 -22.80
C LEU A 152 -4.41 5.77 -24.13
N GLU A 153 -5.50 5.28 -24.73
CA GLU A 153 -6.11 5.89 -25.90
C GLU A 153 -6.53 7.34 -25.64
N ASN A 154 -7.15 7.61 -24.49
CA ASN A 154 -7.57 8.94 -24.10
C ASN A 154 -6.39 9.92 -24.04
N VAL A 155 -5.31 9.56 -23.34
CA VAL A 155 -4.16 10.46 -23.16
C VAL A 155 -3.37 10.64 -24.46
N VAL A 156 -3.15 9.58 -25.25
CA VAL A 156 -2.41 9.63 -26.52
C VAL A 156 -3.16 10.50 -27.54
N ASN A 157 -4.46 10.22 -27.75
CA ASN A 157 -5.25 10.98 -28.72
C ASN A 157 -5.50 12.42 -28.24
N GLY A 158 -5.67 12.61 -26.92
CA GLY A 158 -5.83 13.92 -26.28
C GLY A 158 -4.63 14.85 -26.43
N ASP A 159 -3.41 14.28 -26.42
CA ASP A 159 -2.14 15.01 -26.63
C ASP A 159 -1.79 15.19 -28.13
N GLY A 160 -2.65 14.76 -29.05
CA GLY A 160 -2.48 14.91 -30.50
C GLY A 160 -1.71 13.75 -31.16
N GLY A 161 -1.49 12.66 -30.46
CA GLY A 161 -0.97 11.41 -31.02
C GLY A 161 -2.07 10.59 -31.72
N ASP A 162 -1.72 9.37 -32.12
CA ASP A 162 -2.62 8.40 -32.76
C ASP A 162 -2.45 7.02 -32.09
N PHE A 163 -3.32 6.69 -31.14
CA PHE A 163 -3.27 5.42 -30.42
C PHE A 163 -3.40 4.21 -31.35
N SER A 164 -4.11 4.32 -32.48
CA SER A 164 -4.25 3.22 -33.44
C SER A 164 -2.93 2.76 -34.06
N GLN A 165 -1.88 3.58 -33.94
CA GLN A 165 -0.53 3.26 -34.40
C GLN A 165 0.36 2.70 -33.27
N VAL A 166 -0.10 2.64 -32.03
CA VAL A 166 0.64 2.00 -30.93
C VAL A 166 0.59 0.49 -31.12
N THR A 167 1.73 -0.16 -31.07
CA THR A 167 1.80 -1.63 -31.13
C THR A 167 1.71 -2.20 -29.71
N LEU A 168 0.62 -2.86 -29.41
CA LEU A 168 0.38 -3.52 -28.11
C LEU A 168 1.11 -4.86 -28.05
N ILE A 169 1.90 -5.05 -27.00
CA ILE A 169 2.62 -6.30 -26.72
C ILE A 169 2.08 -6.87 -25.41
N PRO A 170 1.22 -7.90 -25.43
CA PRO A 170 0.76 -8.56 -24.20
C PRO A 170 1.96 -9.17 -23.46
N ASN A 171 2.25 -8.66 -22.27
CA ASN A 171 3.36 -9.15 -21.46
C ASN A 171 3.22 -8.65 -20.00
N ASP A 172 3.48 -9.54 -19.05
CA ASP A 172 3.63 -9.20 -17.63
C ASP A 172 5.11 -8.92 -17.35
N ILE A 173 5.53 -7.68 -17.57
CA ILE A 173 6.87 -7.24 -17.21
C ILE A 173 6.91 -7.00 -15.70
N THR A 174 7.86 -7.65 -15.02
CA THR A 174 8.09 -7.51 -13.57
C THR A 174 9.40 -6.81 -13.23
N ASP A 175 10.22 -6.55 -14.25
CA ASP A 175 11.49 -5.81 -14.17
C ASP A 175 11.51 -4.82 -15.32
N GLU A 176 10.85 -3.69 -15.08
CA GLU A 176 10.60 -2.65 -16.08
C GLU A 176 11.92 -2.04 -16.60
N PRO A 177 12.90 -1.67 -15.74
CA PRO A 177 14.17 -1.14 -16.21
C PRO A 177 14.93 -2.13 -17.11
N ALA A 178 14.99 -3.41 -16.72
CA ALA A 178 15.68 -4.42 -17.53
C ALA A 178 14.97 -4.65 -18.87
N ALA A 179 13.64 -4.64 -18.91
CA ALA A 179 12.87 -4.78 -20.14
C ALA A 179 13.12 -3.63 -21.13
N LEU A 180 13.14 -2.38 -20.63
CA LEU A 180 13.48 -1.20 -21.42
C LEU A 180 14.93 -1.26 -21.93
N ALA A 181 15.90 -1.58 -21.06
CA ALA A 181 17.30 -1.71 -21.45
C ALA A 181 17.52 -2.80 -22.49
N ALA A 182 16.76 -3.90 -22.44
CA ALA A 182 16.80 -4.99 -23.41
C ALA A 182 16.01 -4.71 -24.70
N ASN A 183 15.38 -3.55 -24.85
CA ASN A 183 14.48 -3.19 -25.96
C ASN A 183 13.36 -4.22 -26.19
N GLN A 184 12.78 -4.76 -25.13
CA GLN A 184 11.62 -5.66 -25.22
C GLN A 184 10.36 -4.89 -25.59
N THR A 185 10.26 -3.65 -25.14
CA THR A 185 9.21 -2.69 -25.48
C THR A 185 9.77 -1.28 -25.43
N ASP A 186 9.04 -0.28 -25.95
CA ASP A 186 9.43 1.13 -25.89
C ASP A 186 8.84 1.83 -24.66
N ALA A 187 7.69 1.35 -24.18
CA ALA A 187 6.98 1.99 -23.08
C ALA A 187 6.29 0.96 -22.18
N ILE A 188 6.19 1.26 -20.88
CA ILE A 188 5.61 0.41 -19.85
C ILE A 188 4.84 1.31 -18.86
N TRP A 189 3.66 0.84 -18.41
CA TRP A 189 2.95 1.44 -17.29
C TRP A 189 3.64 1.09 -15.97
N VAL A 190 3.90 2.09 -15.15
CA VAL A 190 4.49 1.95 -13.82
C VAL A 190 3.81 2.87 -12.82
N PHE A 191 4.08 2.62 -11.54
CA PHE A 191 3.87 3.59 -10.47
C PHE A 191 5.20 4.30 -10.19
N GLU A 192 5.21 5.64 -10.17
CA GLU A 192 6.41 6.46 -9.99
C GLU A 192 7.20 6.02 -8.76
N GLY A 193 6.50 5.84 -7.63
CA GLY A 193 7.10 5.44 -6.37
C GLY A 193 7.79 4.07 -6.37
N TRP A 194 7.66 3.26 -7.43
CA TRP A 194 8.31 1.96 -7.52
C TRP A 194 9.06 1.76 -8.84
N GLY A 195 8.35 1.61 -9.96
CA GLY A 195 8.98 1.26 -11.24
C GLY A 195 9.89 2.37 -11.80
N TYR A 196 9.46 3.65 -11.73
CA TYR A 196 10.31 4.76 -12.15
C TYR A 196 11.51 4.94 -11.21
N ILE A 197 11.32 4.92 -9.90
CA ILE A 197 12.43 4.97 -8.93
C ILE A 197 13.38 3.79 -9.09
N ASN A 198 12.87 2.59 -9.44
CA ASN A 198 13.73 1.45 -9.73
C ASN A 198 14.64 1.70 -10.93
N SER A 199 14.15 2.38 -11.98
CA SER A 199 15.01 2.74 -13.12
C SER A 199 16.17 3.66 -12.71
N GLU A 200 15.91 4.60 -11.78
CA GLU A 200 16.97 5.46 -11.23
C GLU A 200 17.99 4.67 -10.40
N VAL A 201 17.52 3.69 -9.58
CA VAL A 201 18.40 2.82 -8.78
C VAL A 201 19.29 1.96 -9.67
N GLU A 202 18.74 1.42 -10.75
CA GLU A 202 19.46 0.61 -11.73
C GLU A 202 20.34 1.46 -12.68
N GLY A 203 20.24 2.80 -12.61
CA GLY A 203 21.03 3.72 -13.46
C GLY A 203 20.58 3.71 -14.91
N ILE A 204 19.32 3.45 -15.15
CA ILE A 204 18.69 3.48 -16.48
C ILE A 204 17.94 4.80 -16.61
N ASP A 205 18.41 5.68 -17.52
CA ASP A 205 17.76 6.96 -17.77
C ASP A 205 16.41 6.72 -18.47
N CYS A 206 15.32 7.14 -17.82
CA CYS A 206 13.95 7.04 -18.35
C CYS A 206 13.29 8.41 -18.41
N ASP A 207 12.47 8.62 -19.45
CA ASP A 207 11.44 9.65 -19.47
C ASP A 207 10.19 9.09 -18.78
N TYR A 208 9.44 9.94 -18.08
CA TYR A 208 8.21 9.58 -17.38
C TYR A 208 7.16 10.67 -17.54
N PHE A 209 5.91 10.28 -17.76
CA PHE A 209 4.77 11.17 -17.59
C PHE A 209 3.67 10.51 -16.76
N ASN A 210 3.05 11.28 -15.86
CA ASN A 210 1.96 10.85 -15.01
C ASN A 210 0.61 11.01 -15.73
N PHE A 211 -0.31 10.05 -15.54
CA PHE A 211 -1.65 10.14 -16.13
C PHE A 211 -2.49 11.27 -15.57
N SER A 212 -2.42 11.52 -14.25
CA SER A 212 -3.20 12.57 -13.61
C SER A 212 -2.78 13.99 -14.03
N ASP A 213 -1.51 14.18 -14.41
CA ASP A 213 -1.02 15.44 -14.95
C ASP A 213 -1.55 15.71 -16.36
N VAL A 214 -1.78 14.63 -17.14
CA VAL A 214 -2.31 14.72 -18.50
C VAL A 214 -3.82 14.94 -18.50
N ASN A 215 -4.53 14.17 -17.68
CA ASN A 215 -5.98 14.26 -17.52
C ASN A 215 -6.38 14.05 -16.06
N PRO A 216 -6.85 15.11 -15.36
CA PRO A 216 -7.20 15.02 -13.94
C PRO A 216 -8.24 13.95 -13.58
N VAL A 217 -9.04 13.47 -14.54
CA VAL A 217 -9.98 12.37 -14.28
C VAL A 217 -9.28 11.07 -13.92
N PHE A 218 -8.00 10.94 -14.28
CA PHE A 218 -7.17 9.78 -13.96
C PHE A 218 -6.42 9.89 -12.61
N ASP A 219 -6.77 10.91 -11.81
CA ASP A 219 -6.35 10.99 -10.41
C ASP A 219 -7.27 10.16 -9.50
N TYR A 220 -7.48 8.90 -9.85
CA TYR A 220 -8.25 7.95 -9.06
C TYR A 220 -7.41 7.28 -7.98
N TYR A 221 -8.08 6.67 -6.99
CA TYR A 221 -7.39 6.08 -5.85
C TYR A 221 -6.81 4.70 -6.17
N THR A 222 -5.49 4.61 -6.12
CA THR A 222 -4.74 3.36 -6.32
C THR A 222 -3.38 3.44 -5.61
N PRO A 223 -3.09 2.54 -4.61
CA PRO A 223 -3.99 1.51 -4.06
C PRO A 223 -4.92 2.02 -2.96
N VAL A 224 -5.92 1.19 -2.62
CA VAL A 224 -6.87 1.41 -1.51
C VAL A 224 -6.90 0.20 -0.58
N ILE A 225 -7.25 0.42 0.69
CA ILE A 225 -7.62 -0.67 1.60
C ILE A 225 -9.10 -0.96 1.42
N ILE A 226 -9.43 -2.21 1.12
CA ILE A 226 -10.81 -2.73 1.11
C ILE A 226 -11.06 -3.58 2.36
N ALA A 227 -12.32 -3.67 2.76
CA ALA A 227 -12.78 -4.51 3.85
C ALA A 227 -13.96 -5.38 3.44
N ASN A 228 -14.09 -6.56 4.08
CA ASN A 228 -15.23 -7.43 3.92
C ASN A 228 -16.49 -6.81 4.55
N ASN A 229 -17.59 -6.72 3.80
CA ASN A 229 -18.81 -6.03 4.25
C ASN A 229 -19.50 -6.73 5.44
N ASP A 230 -19.49 -8.04 5.50
CA ASP A 230 -20.04 -8.79 6.64
C ASP A 230 -19.21 -8.53 7.89
N TYR A 231 -17.86 -8.52 7.77
CA TYR A 231 -16.99 -8.18 8.88
C TYR A 231 -17.22 -6.75 9.38
N LEU A 232 -17.35 -5.77 8.49
CA LEU A 232 -17.66 -4.38 8.85
C LEU A 232 -18.99 -4.26 9.59
N ALA A 233 -20.00 -5.03 9.18
CA ALA A 233 -21.32 -5.01 9.80
C ALA A 233 -21.37 -5.70 11.16
N GLU A 234 -20.63 -6.81 11.32
CA GLU A 234 -20.62 -7.64 12.53
C GLU A 234 -19.63 -7.13 13.58
N ASN A 235 -18.52 -6.50 13.16
CA ASN A 235 -17.39 -6.10 14.00
C ASN A 235 -16.96 -4.63 13.77
N PRO A 236 -17.89 -3.64 13.82
CA PRO A 236 -17.56 -2.26 13.45
C PRO A 236 -16.52 -1.60 14.35
N GLU A 237 -16.49 -1.95 15.65
CA GLU A 237 -15.51 -1.39 16.59
C GLU A 237 -14.11 -1.95 16.35
N GLN A 238 -14.00 -3.24 16.02
CA GLN A 238 -12.73 -3.86 15.65
C GLN A 238 -12.20 -3.32 14.32
N ALA A 239 -13.10 -3.09 13.35
CA ALA A 239 -12.74 -2.47 12.09
C ALA A 239 -12.18 -1.05 12.29
N LYS A 240 -12.82 -0.24 13.14
CA LYS A 240 -12.30 1.10 13.49
C LYS A 240 -10.97 1.01 14.24
N ALA A 241 -10.82 0.09 15.19
CA ALA A 241 -9.58 -0.11 15.93
C ALA A 241 -8.43 -0.51 15.00
N PHE A 242 -8.70 -1.38 14.01
CA PHE A 242 -7.74 -1.74 12.97
C PHE A 242 -7.35 -0.52 12.13
N MET A 243 -8.32 0.24 11.64
CA MET A 243 -8.07 1.41 10.79
C MET A 243 -7.34 2.52 11.56
N GLU A 244 -7.65 2.74 12.84
CA GLU A 244 -6.92 3.70 13.69
C GLU A 244 -5.45 3.29 13.89
N ALA A 245 -5.18 2.01 14.17
CA ALA A 245 -3.82 1.50 14.32
C ALA A 245 -3.05 1.57 12.99
N THR A 246 -3.71 1.29 11.87
CA THR A 246 -3.15 1.38 10.52
C THR A 246 -2.83 2.82 10.15
N ALA A 247 -3.74 3.77 10.43
CA ALA A 247 -3.52 5.20 10.21
C ALA A 247 -2.28 5.70 10.94
N LYS A 248 -2.10 5.35 12.22
CA LYS A 248 -0.89 5.68 12.98
C LYS A 248 0.38 5.14 12.31
N GLY A 249 0.31 3.96 11.69
CA GLY A 249 1.43 3.38 10.95
C GLY A 249 1.81 4.19 9.73
N TYR A 250 0.83 4.64 8.93
CA TYR A 250 1.09 5.48 7.75
C TYR A 250 1.49 6.90 8.12
N GLU A 251 0.89 7.49 9.16
CA GLU A 251 1.29 8.80 9.69
C GLU A 251 2.73 8.76 10.20
N TYR A 252 3.12 7.71 10.92
CA TYR A 252 4.51 7.51 11.32
C TYR A 252 5.44 7.38 10.11
N ALA A 253 5.04 6.60 9.09
CA ALA A 253 5.84 6.40 7.88
C ALA A 253 5.98 7.71 7.07
N ALA A 254 4.97 8.60 7.09
CA ALA A 254 5.04 9.93 6.48
C ALA A 254 6.08 10.82 7.18
N GLU A 255 6.17 10.75 8.51
CA GLU A 255 7.06 11.59 9.31
C GLU A 255 8.49 11.02 9.45
N HIS A 256 8.65 9.69 9.33
CA HIS A 256 9.89 8.96 9.60
C HIS A 256 10.25 7.98 8.46
N PRO A 257 10.47 8.46 7.21
CA PRO A 257 10.61 7.59 6.03
C PRO A 257 11.76 6.57 6.14
N GLU A 258 12.91 6.95 6.69
CA GLU A 258 14.07 6.05 6.80
C GLU A 258 13.81 4.90 7.78
N GLU A 259 13.24 5.21 8.97
CA GLU A 259 12.92 4.21 9.98
C GLU A 259 11.78 3.30 9.49
N ALA A 260 10.79 3.85 8.78
CA ALA A 260 9.67 3.11 8.21
C ALA A 260 10.13 2.14 7.12
N ALA A 261 11.07 2.56 6.25
CA ALA A 261 11.69 1.68 5.26
C ALA A 261 12.41 0.50 5.93
N ASP A 262 13.17 0.75 6.99
CA ASP A 262 13.86 -0.30 7.73
C ASP A 262 12.87 -1.27 8.43
N MET A 263 11.72 -0.78 8.93
CA MET A 263 10.65 -1.62 9.49
C MET A 263 9.98 -2.49 8.41
N LEU A 264 9.70 -1.94 7.23
CA LEU A 264 9.17 -2.71 6.09
C LEU A 264 10.13 -3.84 5.69
N ILE A 265 11.42 -3.52 5.51
CA ILE A 265 12.46 -4.51 5.16
C ILE A 265 12.55 -5.60 6.23
N ALA A 266 12.56 -5.22 7.50
CA ALA A 266 12.65 -6.16 8.61
C ALA A 266 11.39 -7.04 8.77
N GLY A 267 10.21 -6.50 8.42
CA GLY A 267 8.94 -7.20 8.48
C GLY A 267 8.66 -8.11 7.28
N ASP A 268 9.41 -7.97 6.18
CA ASP A 268 9.25 -8.83 5.00
C ASP A 268 9.71 -10.26 5.30
N ASN A 269 8.74 -11.12 5.59
CA ASN A 269 8.96 -12.54 5.85
C ASN A 269 9.07 -13.39 4.57
N THR A 270 8.83 -12.80 3.40
CA THR A 270 8.90 -13.47 2.09
C THR A 270 10.33 -13.44 1.54
N GLY A 271 11.11 -12.45 1.94
CA GLY A 271 12.46 -12.18 1.43
C GLY A 271 12.46 -11.53 0.06
N SER A 272 11.32 -11.00 -0.41
CA SER A 272 11.19 -10.34 -1.71
C SER A 272 11.94 -9.00 -1.78
N LEU A 273 12.13 -8.34 -0.64
CA LEU A 273 12.87 -7.07 -0.56
C LEU A 273 14.39 -7.25 -0.40
N LYS A 274 14.85 -8.49 -0.30
CA LYS A 274 16.28 -8.76 -0.15
C LYS A 274 17.05 -8.38 -1.40
N GLY A 275 17.96 -7.42 -1.25
CA GLY A 275 18.76 -6.86 -2.35
C GLY A 275 18.11 -5.64 -3.01
N ALA A 276 16.89 -5.27 -2.57
CA ALA A 276 16.16 -4.08 -3.03
C ALA A 276 16.15 -2.95 -1.99
N GLU A 277 17.04 -2.99 -1.00
CA GLU A 277 17.03 -2.06 0.14
C GLU A 277 17.19 -0.59 -0.30
N GLU A 278 17.96 -0.32 -1.36
CA GLU A 278 18.12 1.02 -1.92
C GLU A 278 16.83 1.50 -2.58
N LEU A 279 16.17 0.64 -3.36
CA LEU A 279 14.86 0.93 -3.95
C LEU A 279 13.85 1.23 -2.87
N VAL A 280 13.74 0.37 -1.84
CA VAL A 280 12.78 0.57 -0.74
C VAL A 280 12.99 1.92 -0.07
N LYS A 281 14.23 2.32 0.24
CA LYS A 281 14.53 3.60 0.91
C LYS A 281 14.18 4.80 0.05
N LYS A 282 14.55 4.81 -1.23
CA LYS A 282 14.20 5.90 -2.15
C LYS A 282 12.69 5.98 -2.39
N SER A 283 12.06 4.85 -2.61
CA SER A 283 10.62 4.74 -2.78
C SER A 283 9.86 5.21 -1.53
N GLN A 284 10.33 4.84 -0.33
CA GLN A 284 9.72 5.29 0.92
C GLN A 284 9.86 6.80 1.12
N GLU A 285 11.02 7.38 0.81
CA GLU A 285 11.22 8.84 0.85
C GLU A 285 10.20 9.55 -0.05
N PHE A 286 9.99 9.06 -1.27
CA PHE A 286 9.00 9.59 -2.21
C PHE A 286 7.57 9.41 -1.70
N LEU A 287 7.17 8.20 -1.31
CA LEU A 287 5.79 7.89 -0.93
C LEU A 287 5.38 8.50 0.41
N SER A 288 6.32 8.77 1.31
CA SER A 288 6.02 9.41 2.59
C SER A 288 5.29 10.74 2.43
N ALA A 289 5.62 11.52 1.39
CA ALA A 289 4.91 12.75 1.06
C ALA A 289 3.54 12.50 0.39
N LYS A 290 3.28 11.28 -0.12
CA LYS A 290 2.07 10.94 -0.87
C LYS A 290 0.98 10.28 -0.04
N TYR A 291 1.31 9.78 1.17
CA TYR A 291 0.33 9.12 2.01
C TYR A 291 -0.78 10.05 2.48
N ILE A 292 -0.46 11.30 2.80
CA ILE A 292 -1.41 12.30 3.29
C ILE A 292 -1.59 13.41 2.24
N ASP A 293 -0.49 13.88 1.63
CA ASP A 293 -0.40 14.94 0.62
C ASP A 293 -1.24 16.17 0.99
N ASP A 294 -2.30 16.48 0.27
CA ASP A 294 -3.21 17.61 0.47
C ASP A 294 -4.45 17.28 1.31
N ALA A 295 -4.60 16.02 1.79
CA ALA A 295 -5.71 15.61 2.64
C ALA A 295 -5.53 16.07 4.10
N ASP A 296 -6.64 16.22 4.83
CA ASP A 296 -6.64 16.60 6.25
C ASP A 296 -6.04 15.49 7.16
N SER A 297 -6.13 14.22 6.73
CA SER A 297 -5.61 13.04 7.45
C SER A 297 -5.42 11.87 6.48
N TRP A 298 -4.59 10.90 6.88
CA TRP A 298 -4.37 9.70 6.08
C TRP A 298 -5.68 8.93 5.85
N GLY A 299 -5.83 8.40 4.65
CA GLY A 299 -6.85 7.42 4.28
C GLY A 299 -8.15 8.03 3.78
N VAL A 300 -8.39 9.32 3.95
CA VAL A 300 -9.66 9.97 3.59
C VAL A 300 -9.87 9.97 2.08
N PHE A 301 -11.05 9.54 1.65
CA PHE A 301 -11.48 9.69 0.26
C PHE A 301 -12.17 11.03 0.04
N ASP A 302 -11.79 11.74 -1.00
CA ASP A 302 -12.57 12.81 -1.62
C ASP A 302 -13.63 12.18 -2.54
N ALA A 303 -14.91 12.43 -2.24
CA ALA A 303 -16.02 11.84 -2.97
C ALA A 303 -16.11 12.34 -4.43
N ASP A 304 -15.72 13.58 -4.70
CA ASP A 304 -15.77 14.14 -6.05
C ASP A 304 -14.68 13.49 -6.92
N ARG A 305 -13.49 13.26 -6.38
CA ARG A 305 -12.40 12.55 -7.05
C ARG A 305 -12.77 11.09 -7.33
N TRP A 306 -13.30 10.38 -6.32
CA TRP A 306 -13.79 9.01 -6.48
C TRP A 306 -14.83 8.91 -7.60
N ASN A 307 -15.82 9.80 -7.56
CA ASN A 307 -16.93 9.80 -8.51
C ASN A 307 -16.52 10.23 -9.92
N ALA A 308 -15.53 11.13 -10.06
CA ALA A 308 -15.05 11.58 -11.36
C ALA A 308 -14.55 10.42 -12.22
N PHE A 309 -13.75 9.52 -11.64
CA PHE A 309 -13.24 8.36 -12.36
C PHE A 309 -14.35 7.37 -12.74
N TYR A 310 -15.24 7.04 -11.81
CA TYR A 310 -16.35 6.13 -12.10
C TYR A 310 -17.37 6.73 -13.09
N GLY A 311 -17.60 8.03 -13.05
CA GLY A 311 -18.37 8.74 -14.05
C GLY A 311 -17.73 8.64 -15.44
N TRP A 312 -16.40 8.81 -15.50
CA TRP A 312 -15.65 8.64 -16.76
C TRP A 312 -15.75 7.22 -17.31
N LEU A 313 -15.66 6.18 -16.48
CA LEU A 313 -15.84 4.79 -16.93
C LEU A 313 -17.23 4.57 -17.53
N TYR A 314 -18.28 5.09 -16.89
CA TYR A 314 -19.65 4.97 -17.38
C TYR A 314 -19.89 5.74 -18.67
N GLU A 315 -19.38 6.97 -18.79
CA GLU A 315 -19.52 7.82 -19.98
C GLU A 315 -18.76 7.27 -21.20
N ASN A 316 -17.75 6.41 -20.99
CA ASN A 316 -16.96 5.79 -22.05
C ASN A 316 -17.32 4.31 -22.27
N ASP A 317 -18.49 3.85 -21.81
CA ASP A 317 -18.97 2.48 -21.98
C ASP A 317 -18.02 1.38 -21.43
N LEU A 318 -17.15 1.75 -20.45
CA LEU A 318 -16.22 0.83 -19.78
C LEU A 318 -16.86 0.14 -18.57
N CYS A 319 -18.01 0.62 -18.16
CA CYS A 319 -18.81 0.04 -17.07
C CYS A 319 -20.30 0.14 -17.44
N GLU A 320 -21.05 -0.99 -17.33
CA GLU A 320 -22.47 -1.04 -17.67
C GLU A 320 -23.37 -0.31 -16.67
N LYS A 321 -22.86 -0.06 -15.44
CA LYS A 321 -23.58 0.63 -14.37
C LYS A 321 -22.88 1.93 -14.00
N ASP A 322 -23.66 2.93 -13.66
CA ASP A 322 -23.16 4.12 -12.98
C ASP A 322 -22.76 3.74 -11.55
N LEU A 323 -21.47 3.84 -11.24
CA LEU A 323 -20.88 3.50 -9.95
C LEU A 323 -20.64 4.74 -9.06
N THR A 324 -21.11 5.92 -9.46
CA THR A 324 -20.94 7.13 -8.65
C THR A 324 -21.62 6.99 -7.28
N GLY A 325 -20.92 7.40 -6.23
CA GLY A 325 -21.40 7.37 -4.85
C GLY A 325 -21.38 6.00 -4.16
N ILE A 326 -20.80 4.98 -4.78
CA ILE A 326 -20.72 3.63 -4.19
C ILE A 326 -19.28 3.11 -4.12
N GLY A 327 -19.07 2.08 -3.32
CA GLY A 327 -17.81 1.32 -3.25
C GLY A 327 -16.80 1.84 -2.23
N PHE A 328 -17.04 2.98 -1.56
CA PHE A 328 -16.15 3.51 -0.52
C PHE A 328 -16.89 4.02 0.71
N SER A 329 -16.18 4.15 1.82
CA SER A 329 -16.66 4.78 3.07
C SER A 329 -15.50 5.35 3.87
N ASN A 330 -15.69 6.55 4.44
CA ASN A 330 -14.80 7.17 5.41
C ASN A 330 -15.20 6.88 6.87
N ASP A 331 -16.24 6.08 7.13
CA ASP A 331 -16.85 5.88 8.46
C ASP A 331 -15.97 5.11 9.44
N TYR A 332 -14.93 4.45 8.93
CA TYR A 332 -14.01 3.59 9.71
C TYR A 332 -12.68 4.29 10.03
N LEU A 333 -12.42 5.47 9.46
CA LEU A 333 -11.22 6.25 9.73
C LEU A 333 -11.29 6.98 11.07
N PRO A 334 -10.13 7.30 11.70
CA PRO A 334 -10.07 8.16 12.88
C PRO A 334 -10.78 9.50 12.63
N GLN A 335 -11.46 10.04 13.68
CA GLN A 335 -12.17 11.33 13.62
C GLN A 335 -11.34 12.43 14.30
#